data_2d468688b3189eca00aea0db0bb18724
#
_entry.id   2d468688b3189eca00aea0db0bb18724
#
_cell.length_a   1.000
_cell.length_b   1.000
_cell.length_c   1.000
_cell.angle_alpha   90.00
_cell.angle_beta   90.00
_cell.angle_gamma   90.00
#
_symmetry.space_group_name_H-M   'P 1'
#
loop_
_entity.id
_entity.type
_entity.pdbx_description
1 polymer ?
#
loop_
_entity_poly.entity_id
_entity_poly.type
_entity_poly.pdbx_seq_one_letter_code
_entity_poly.pdbx_strand_id
1 'polypeptide(L)'
;MSRIASIGECMLELSATQAQPDLRRLGFGGDTLNTAVYLARLDVPVDYVTALGDDPYSERMIEAWRSEKVGTDLVQRIAGRLPGLYMIEVDERGERRFFYWRQQAPAREIFGNDRTADLCQSLLRYEWLYLSGISLSLYGEAGRERLFDLLRQFRAKGGKVAFDTNYRPRAWSSVEVARREIHDQLALTDLVLSSLEDETGLHGVGTAEEACDLIHGFGPRTVVIKQGVQGCVVSINGGKTIVPAVKVDRIVDATAAGDSFNAGFLAATLGGKDPLQAAKLGHRCAAIVIGHHGAIVPRAAFLEALRT
;
A
#
# COMPACT_ATOMS: atom_id res chain seq x y z
N MET A 1 -7.37 -4.56 20.33
CA MET A 1 -6.45 -4.40 19.18
C MET A 1 -6.96 -3.25 18.36
N SER A 2 -6.08 -2.38 17.90
CA SER A 2 -6.45 -1.25 17.07
C SER A 2 -6.98 -1.72 15.72
N ARG A 3 -8.03 -1.06 15.21
CA ARG A 3 -8.66 -1.38 13.93
C ARG A 3 -8.15 -0.44 12.85
N ILE A 4 -7.70 -1.00 11.72
CA ILE A 4 -7.16 -0.25 10.58
C ILE A 4 -8.00 -0.49 9.32
N ALA A 5 -8.24 0.58 8.55
CA ALA A 5 -8.79 0.48 7.20
C ALA A 5 -7.69 0.78 6.18
N SER A 6 -7.48 -0.14 5.24
CA SER A 6 -6.55 0.00 4.11
C SER A 6 -7.33 0.41 2.87
N ILE A 7 -7.01 1.59 2.30
CA ILE A 7 -7.79 2.24 1.26
C ILE A 7 -7.03 2.22 -0.07
N GLY A 8 -7.61 1.68 -1.14
CA GLY A 8 -6.99 1.72 -2.45
C GLY A 8 -7.64 0.85 -3.51
N GLU A 9 -6.88 0.48 -4.53
CA GLU A 9 -7.34 -0.35 -5.63
C GLU A 9 -6.66 -1.71 -5.62
N CYS A 10 -7.44 -2.74 -5.87
CA CYS A 10 -6.96 -4.03 -6.29
C CYS A 10 -7.43 -4.32 -7.70
N MET A 11 -6.51 -4.77 -8.55
CA MET A 11 -6.77 -5.07 -9.95
C MET A 11 -6.60 -6.55 -10.22
N LEU A 12 -7.22 -7.04 -11.28
CA LEU A 12 -6.88 -8.33 -11.86
C LEU A 12 -5.44 -8.28 -12.41
N GLU A 13 -4.72 -9.37 -12.25
CA GLU A 13 -3.36 -9.56 -12.76
C GLU A 13 -3.33 -10.66 -13.80
N LEU A 14 -2.74 -10.39 -14.95
CA LEU A 14 -2.36 -11.40 -15.93
C LEU A 14 -0.83 -11.49 -15.95
N SER A 15 -0.30 -12.60 -15.46
CA SER A 15 1.14 -12.88 -15.46
C SER A 15 1.48 -14.09 -16.32
N ALA A 16 2.67 -14.09 -16.95
CA ALA A 16 3.14 -15.22 -17.75
C ALA A 16 3.33 -16.46 -16.88
N THR A 17 3.03 -17.64 -17.43
CA THR A 17 3.38 -18.90 -16.79
C THR A 17 4.74 -19.38 -17.29
N GLN A 18 5.57 -19.93 -16.40
CA GLN A 18 6.89 -20.45 -16.79
C GLN A 18 6.81 -21.64 -17.77
N ALA A 19 5.69 -22.38 -17.73
CA ALA A 19 5.52 -23.61 -18.54
C ALA A 19 5.05 -23.33 -19.97
N GLN A 20 4.32 -22.25 -20.21
CA GLN A 20 3.73 -21.94 -21.52
C GLN A 20 3.68 -20.41 -21.70
N PRO A 21 4.51 -19.82 -22.56
CA PRO A 21 4.60 -18.36 -22.73
C PRO A 21 3.31 -17.68 -23.19
N ASP A 22 2.44 -18.41 -23.91
CA ASP A 22 1.15 -17.89 -24.41
C ASP A 22 0.02 -17.98 -23.35
N LEU A 23 0.20 -18.76 -22.30
CA LEU A 23 -0.77 -18.82 -21.21
C LEU A 23 -0.51 -17.73 -20.18
N ARG A 24 -1.58 -17.15 -19.70
CA ARG A 24 -1.57 -16.17 -18.62
C ARG A 24 -2.26 -16.74 -17.39
N ARG A 25 -1.60 -16.63 -16.26
CA ARG A 25 -2.23 -16.88 -14.97
C ARG A 25 -3.04 -15.66 -14.58
N LEU A 26 -4.29 -15.86 -14.22
CA LEU A 26 -5.14 -14.85 -13.65
C LEU A 26 -4.93 -14.83 -12.12
N GLY A 27 -4.51 -13.68 -11.63
CA GLY A 27 -4.36 -13.36 -10.22
C GLY A 27 -5.00 -12.00 -9.91
N PHE A 28 -4.65 -11.44 -8.80
CA PHE A 28 -4.96 -10.07 -8.43
C PHE A 28 -3.84 -9.47 -7.59
N GLY A 29 -3.73 -8.15 -7.60
CA GLY A 29 -2.75 -7.41 -6.82
C GLY A 29 -3.09 -5.93 -6.70
N GLY A 30 -2.55 -5.33 -5.68
CA GLY A 30 -2.66 -3.91 -5.36
C GLY A 30 -1.87 -3.64 -4.09
N ASP A 31 -1.10 -2.57 -4.06
CA ASP A 31 -0.19 -2.23 -2.96
C ASP A 31 -0.88 -2.22 -1.59
N THR A 32 -2.01 -1.52 -1.50
CA THR A 32 -2.78 -1.41 -0.26
C THR A 32 -3.48 -2.72 0.12
N LEU A 33 -3.91 -3.54 -0.87
CA LEU A 33 -4.42 -4.88 -0.61
C LEU A 33 -3.31 -5.82 -0.12
N ASN A 34 -2.14 -5.79 -0.76
CA ASN A 34 -0.99 -6.60 -0.33
C ASN A 34 -0.67 -6.31 1.15
N THR A 35 -0.61 -5.03 1.52
CA THR A 35 -0.43 -4.60 2.91
C THR A 35 -1.55 -5.13 3.81
N ALA A 36 -2.83 -5.06 3.39
CA ALA A 36 -3.97 -5.56 4.17
C ALA A 36 -3.89 -7.08 4.40
N VAL A 37 -3.52 -7.86 3.37
CA VAL A 37 -3.36 -9.31 3.51
C VAL A 37 -2.27 -9.65 4.52
N TYR A 38 -1.11 -8.99 4.45
CA TYR A 38 -0.03 -9.25 5.42
C TYR A 38 -0.38 -8.76 6.83
N LEU A 39 -1.12 -7.66 6.98
CA LEU A 39 -1.67 -7.24 8.28
C LEU A 39 -2.58 -8.31 8.88
N ALA A 40 -3.51 -8.85 8.09
CA ALA A 40 -4.41 -9.92 8.54
C ALA A 40 -3.64 -11.20 8.93
N ARG A 41 -2.56 -11.54 8.22
CA ARG A 41 -1.67 -12.67 8.54
C ARG A 41 -0.85 -12.44 9.82
N LEU A 42 -0.63 -11.18 10.20
CA LEU A 42 -0.02 -10.75 11.46
C LEU A 42 -1.06 -10.56 12.58
N ASP A 43 -2.26 -11.13 12.40
CA ASP A 43 -3.38 -11.07 13.34
C ASP A 43 -3.86 -9.64 13.68
N VAL A 44 -3.65 -8.68 12.77
CA VAL A 44 -4.21 -7.32 12.87
C VAL A 44 -5.59 -7.29 12.21
N PRO A 45 -6.66 -6.93 12.91
CA PRO A 45 -7.97 -6.71 12.30
C PRO A 45 -7.92 -5.54 11.29
N VAL A 46 -8.09 -5.84 10.02
CA VAL A 46 -8.01 -4.90 8.90
C VAL A 46 -9.21 -5.06 7.99
N ASP A 47 -9.80 -3.94 7.59
CA ASP A 47 -10.82 -3.89 6.54
C ASP A 47 -10.21 -3.26 5.28
N TYR A 48 -10.50 -3.86 4.12
CA TYR A 48 -10.10 -3.31 2.84
C TYR A 48 -11.20 -2.43 2.26
N VAL A 49 -10.84 -1.23 1.84
CA VAL A 49 -11.73 -0.18 1.38
C VAL A 49 -11.46 0.11 -0.07
N THR A 50 -12.38 -0.31 -0.93
CA THR A 50 -12.28 -0.17 -2.39
C THR A 50 -13.66 -0.20 -3.02
N ALA A 51 -13.70 -0.10 -4.36
CA ALA A 51 -14.90 -0.42 -5.12
C ALA A 51 -14.58 -1.44 -6.21
N LEU A 52 -15.49 -2.38 -6.41
CA LEU A 52 -15.47 -3.42 -7.43
C LEU A 52 -16.79 -3.42 -8.22
N GLY A 53 -16.83 -4.20 -9.28
CA GLY A 53 -18.06 -4.47 -10.03
C GLY A 53 -18.96 -5.52 -9.37
N ASP A 54 -20.03 -5.89 -10.07
CA ASP A 54 -20.95 -6.97 -9.72
C ASP A 54 -20.70 -8.26 -10.55
N ASP A 55 -19.50 -8.35 -11.12
CA ASP A 55 -19.06 -9.43 -11.99
C ASP A 55 -18.44 -10.60 -11.23
N PRO A 56 -18.30 -11.79 -11.86
CA PRO A 56 -17.75 -12.98 -11.22
C PRO A 56 -16.29 -12.86 -10.77
N TYR A 57 -15.48 -11.99 -11.39
CA TYR A 57 -14.08 -11.78 -11.00
C TYR A 57 -14.01 -10.96 -9.71
N SER A 58 -14.83 -9.93 -9.59
CA SER A 58 -15.01 -9.16 -8.36
C SER A 58 -15.42 -10.04 -7.18
N GLU A 59 -16.34 -10.99 -7.39
CA GLU A 59 -16.72 -11.97 -6.34
C GLU A 59 -15.55 -12.84 -5.92
N ARG A 60 -14.79 -13.39 -6.87
CA ARG A 60 -13.62 -14.24 -6.57
C ARG A 60 -12.55 -13.46 -5.79
N MET A 61 -12.35 -12.19 -6.10
CA MET A 61 -11.42 -11.33 -5.35
C MET A 61 -11.87 -11.18 -3.90
N ILE A 62 -13.15 -10.85 -3.67
CA ILE A 62 -13.73 -10.71 -2.32
C ILE A 62 -13.62 -12.01 -1.53
N GLU A 63 -13.95 -13.15 -2.13
CA GLU A 63 -13.83 -14.47 -1.50
C GLU A 63 -12.38 -14.76 -1.10
N ALA A 64 -11.42 -14.47 -1.98
CA ALA A 64 -10.00 -14.65 -1.70
C ALA A 64 -9.54 -13.75 -0.53
N TRP A 65 -9.99 -12.49 -0.46
CA TRP A 65 -9.65 -11.59 0.64
C TRP A 65 -10.25 -12.05 1.97
N ARG A 66 -11.51 -12.52 1.95
CA ARG A 66 -12.15 -13.12 3.13
C ARG A 66 -11.42 -14.36 3.63
N SER A 67 -10.90 -15.20 2.71
CA SER A 67 -10.11 -16.39 3.09
C SER A 67 -8.80 -16.01 3.80
N GLU A 68 -8.25 -14.83 3.49
CA GLU A 68 -7.10 -14.24 4.18
C GLU A 68 -7.49 -13.48 5.46
N LYS A 69 -8.77 -13.46 5.84
CA LYS A 69 -9.34 -12.75 6.98
C LYS A 69 -9.28 -11.21 6.86
N VAL A 70 -9.20 -10.70 5.64
CA VAL A 70 -9.38 -9.27 5.35
C VAL A 70 -10.87 -8.97 5.36
N GLY A 71 -11.30 -7.97 6.15
CA GLY A 71 -12.69 -7.52 6.17
C GLY A 71 -13.08 -6.84 4.85
N THR A 72 -14.28 -7.11 4.38
CA THR A 72 -14.77 -6.68 3.05
C THR A 72 -16.07 -5.89 3.11
N ASP A 73 -16.54 -5.51 4.30
CA ASP A 73 -17.82 -4.83 4.47
C ASP A 73 -17.85 -3.41 3.88
N LEU A 74 -16.68 -2.81 3.67
CA LEU A 74 -16.51 -1.49 3.05
C LEU A 74 -16.15 -1.56 1.57
N VAL A 75 -16.24 -2.74 0.94
CA VAL A 75 -16.09 -2.88 -0.51
C VAL A 75 -17.37 -2.45 -1.18
N GLN A 76 -17.34 -1.32 -1.88
CA GLN A 76 -18.49 -0.84 -2.65
C GLN A 76 -18.67 -1.70 -3.91
N ARG A 77 -19.93 -1.93 -4.29
CA ARG A 77 -20.29 -2.65 -5.52
C ARG A 77 -20.94 -1.67 -6.49
N ILE A 78 -20.35 -1.51 -7.66
CA ILE A 78 -20.82 -0.63 -8.73
C ILE A 78 -21.30 -1.49 -9.90
N ALA A 79 -22.62 -1.49 -10.13
CA ALA A 79 -23.25 -2.34 -11.13
C ALA A 79 -22.71 -2.06 -12.55
N GLY A 80 -22.51 -3.14 -13.33
CA GLY A 80 -22.05 -3.10 -14.71
C GLY A 80 -20.58 -2.68 -14.89
N ARG A 81 -19.80 -2.58 -13.81
CA ARG A 81 -18.38 -2.26 -13.88
C ARG A 81 -17.52 -3.50 -13.69
N LEU A 82 -16.29 -3.42 -14.15
CA LEU A 82 -15.27 -4.46 -13.99
C LEU A 82 -14.08 -3.91 -13.21
N PRO A 83 -13.36 -4.73 -12.44
CA PRO A 83 -12.13 -4.31 -11.79
C PRO A 83 -11.09 -3.86 -12.81
N GLY A 84 -10.16 -3.00 -12.40
CA GLY A 84 -8.99 -2.71 -13.21
C GLY A 84 -8.23 -3.99 -13.53
N LEU A 85 -7.48 -3.99 -14.63
CA LEU A 85 -6.64 -5.09 -15.07
C LEU A 85 -5.23 -4.58 -15.33
N TYR A 86 -4.22 -5.36 -14.97
CA TYR A 86 -2.88 -5.18 -15.49
C TYR A 86 -2.29 -6.50 -15.98
N MET A 87 -1.37 -6.38 -16.93
CA MET A 87 -0.61 -7.49 -17.46
C MET A 87 0.88 -7.27 -17.21
N ILE A 88 1.56 -8.34 -16.82
CA ILE A 88 3.00 -8.36 -16.61
C ILE A 88 3.64 -9.10 -17.78
N GLU A 89 4.47 -8.39 -18.53
CA GLU A 89 5.39 -8.98 -19.51
C GLU A 89 6.79 -8.97 -18.93
N VAL A 90 7.53 -10.04 -19.16
CA VAL A 90 8.93 -10.16 -18.77
C VAL A 90 9.76 -10.20 -20.04
N ASP A 91 10.68 -9.27 -20.21
CA ASP A 91 11.54 -9.25 -21.40
C ASP A 91 12.70 -10.27 -21.30
N GLU A 92 13.50 -10.38 -22.36
CA GLU A 92 14.64 -11.30 -22.45
C GLU A 92 15.70 -11.06 -21.36
N ARG A 93 15.73 -9.89 -20.75
CA ARG A 93 16.64 -9.51 -19.66
C ARG A 93 16.06 -9.79 -18.28
N GLY A 94 14.79 -10.27 -18.22
CA GLY A 94 14.07 -10.51 -16.98
C GLY A 94 13.42 -9.24 -16.41
N GLU A 95 13.45 -8.11 -17.15
CA GLU A 95 12.81 -6.88 -16.71
C GLU A 95 11.30 -6.96 -16.91
N ARG A 96 10.56 -6.47 -15.93
CA ARG A 96 9.10 -6.47 -15.94
C ARG A 96 8.55 -5.19 -16.56
N ARG A 97 7.60 -5.37 -17.48
CA ARG A 97 6.79 -4.27 -18.04
C ARG A 97 5.35 -4.48 -17.65
N PHE A 98 4.71 -3.40 -17.20
CA PHE A 98 3.32 -3.41 -16.76
C PHE A 98 2.46 -2.64 -17.76
N PHE A 99 1.35 -3.26 -18.18
CA PHE A 99 0.34 -2.68 -19.05
C PHE A 99 -0.98 -2.61 -18.27
N TYR A 100 -1.67 -1.47 -18.30
CA TYR A 100 -2.81 -1.22 -17.44
C TYR A 100 -4.07 -0.90 -18.23
N TRP A 101 -5.18 -1.48 -17.81
CA TRP A 101 -6.55 -1.15 -18.21
C TRP A 101 -7.33 -0.82 -16.95
N ARG A 102 -7.26 0.42 -16.48
CA ARG A 102 -7.83 0.84 -15.20
C ARG A 102 -8.58 2.17 -15.23
N GLN A 103 -8.73 2.80 -16.43
CA GLN A 103 -9.38 4.11 -16.55
C GLN A 103 -10.83 4.10 -16.11
N GLN A 104 -11.51 2.96 -16.25
CA GLN A 104 -12.92 2.75 -15.87
C GLN A 104 -13.06 1.91 -14.58
N ALA A 105 -11.98 1.67 -13.86
CA ALA A 105 -12.02 0.86 -12.64
C ALA A 105 -12.90 1.53 -11.57
N PRO A 106 -13.80 0.77 -10.92
CA PRO A 106 -14.71 1.30 -9.89
C PRO A 106 -14.00 1.98 -8.73
N ALA A 107 -12.80 1.52 -8.36
CA ALA A 107 -11.99 2.09 -7.29
C ALA A 107 -11.71 3.58 -7.46
N ARG A 108 -11.74 4.10 -8.69
CA ARG A 108 -11.57 5.54 -8.97
C ARG A 108 -12.73 6.39 -8.45
N GLU A 109 -13.89 5.79 -8.24
CA GLU A 109 -15.13 6.48 -7.87
C GLU A 109 -15.48 6.37 -6.37
N ILE A 110 -14.62 5.73 -5.57
CA ILE A 110 -14.89 5.46 -4.14
C ILE A 110 -15.21 6.72 -3.33
N PHE A 111 -14.58 7.85 -3.68
CA PHE A 111 -14.87 9.17 -3.11
C PHE A 111 -15.65 10.07 -4.08
N GLY A 112 -16.27 9.51 -5.10
CA GLY A 112 -16.95 10.25 -6.17
C GLY A 112 -18.38 9.84 -6.45
N ASN A 113 -18.95 8.93 -5.66
CA ASN A 113 -20.29 8.38 -5.84
C ASN A 113 -21.24 8.73 -4.68
N ASP A 114 -22.49 8.32 -4.78
CA ASP A 114 -23.55 8.56 -3.80
C ASP A 114 -23.35 7.86 -2.45
N ARG A 115 -22.50 6.82 -2.39
CA ARG A 115 -22.15 6.10 -1.15
C ARG A 115 -20.98 6.73 -0.40
N THR A 116 -20.35 7.75 -0.96
CA THR A 116 -19.17 8.40 -0.36
C THR A 116 -19.44 8.91 1.07
N ALA A 117 -20.61 9.50 1.31
CA ALA A 117 -20.95 10.03 2.64
C ALA A 117 -21.01 8.94 3.70
N ASP A 118 -21.67 7.81 3.41
CA ASP A 118 -21.80 6.67 4.31
C ASP A 118 -20.46 6.00 4.56
N LEU A 119 -19.62 5.88 3.51
CA LEU A 119 -18.27 5.40 3.61
C LEU A 119 -17.44 6.27 4.55
N CYS A 120 -17.46 7.59 4.37
CA CYS A 120 -16.74 8.52 5.23
C CYS A 120 -17.18 8.38 6.70
N GLN A 121 -18.49 8.29 6.98
CA GLN A 121 -18.98 8.06 8.34
C GLN A 121 -18.51 6.73 8.94
N SER A 122 -18.42 5.68 8.13
CA SER A 122 -17.91 4.39 8.56
C SER A 122 -16.42 4.46 8.88
N LEU A 123 -15.63 5.14 8.06
CA LEU A 123 -14.18 5.31 8.25
C LEU A 123 -13.83 6.13 9.50
N LEU A 124 -14.68 7.06 9.92
CA LEU A 124 -14.48 7.81 11.17
C LEU A 124 -14.52 6.95 12.46
N ARG A 125 -14.86 5.66 12.37
CA ARG A 125 -14.90 4.72 13.50
C ARG A 125 -13.61 3.92 13.68
N TYR A 126 -12.67 4.05 12.74
CA TYR A 126 -11.37 3.36 12.80
C TYR A 126 -10.38 4.13 13.68
N GLU A 127 -9.31 3.48 14.08
CA GLU A 127 -8.20 4.10 14.79
C GLU A 127 -7.10 4.54 13.81
N TRP A 128 -6.93 3.77 12.74
CA TRP A 128 -5.95 4.04 11.69
C TRP A 128 -6.57 3.96 10.30
N LEU A 129 -6.14 4.85 9.42
CA LEU A 129 -6.35 4.77 7.98
C LEU A 129 -4.98 4.63 7.31
N TYR A 130 -4.87 3.69 6.37
CA TYR A 130 -3.68 3.49 5.54
C TYR A 130 -4.05 3.66 4.08
N LEU A 131 -3.24 4.41 3.34
CA LEU A 131 -3.37 4.62 1.90
C LEU A 131 -2.01 4.92 1.28
N SER A 132 -1.96 4.94 -0.05
CA SER A 132 -0.73 5.19 -0.81
C SER A 132 -0.89 6.30 -1.85
N GLY A 133 0.24 6.78 -2.38
CA GLY A 133 0.27 7.70 -3.51
C GLY A 133 -0.35 7.11 -4.78
N ILE A 134 -0.32 5.77 -4.95
CA ILE A 134 -1.07 5.11 -6.03
C ILE A 134 -2.57 5.33 -5.82
N SER A 135 -3.08 5.08 -4.61
CA SER A 135 -4.50 5.30 -4.27
C SER A 135 -4.89 6.75 -4.49
N LEU A 136 -4.08 7.69 -4.01
CA LEU A 136 -4.32 9.13 -4.16
C LEU A 136 -4.38 9.55 -5.64
N SER A 137 -3.56 8.96 -6.50
CA SER A 137 -3.54 9.25 -7.94
C SER A 137 -4.80 8.80 -8.69
N LEU A 138 -5.56 7.85 -8.12
CA LEU A 138 -6.79 7.34 -8.73
C LEU A 138 -7.93 8.33 -8.69
N TYR A 139 -8.02 9.06 -7.58
CA TYR A 139 -9.16 9.93 -7.32
C TYR A 139 -9.01 11.22 -8.12
N GLY A 140 -10.07 11.62 -8.83
CA GLY A 140 -10.11 12.94 -9.45
C GLY A 140 -10.07 14.05 -8.38
N GLU A 141 -9.91 15.29 -8.80
CA GLU A 141 -9.79 16.45 -7.91
C GLU A 141 -10.87 16.47 -6.81
N ALA A 142 -12.15 16.40 -7.19
CA ALA A 142 -13.25 16.35 -6.24
C ALA A 142 -13.23 15.13 -5.29
N GLY A 143 -12.70 13.99 -5.76
CA GLY A 143 -12.53 12.79 -4.92
C GLY A 143 -11.42 12.98 -3.89
N ARG A 144 -10.30 13.60 -4.27
CA ARG A 144 -9.21 13.94 -3.34
C ARG A 144 -9.64 14.98 -2.31
N GLU A 145 -10.39 16.02 -2.72
CA GLU A 145 -10.93 16.99 -1.77
C GLU A 145 -11.78 16.31 -0.67
N ARG A 146 -12.69 15.40 -1.07
CA ARG A 146 -13.51 14.64 -0.11
C ARG A 146 -12.67 13.73 0.79
N LEU A 147 -11.64 13.09 0.24
CA LEU A 147 -10.70 12.30 1.03
C LEU A 147 -9.96 13.19 2.04
N PHE A 148 -9.45 14.34 1.65
CA PHE A 148 -8.75 15.25 2.55
C PHE A 148 -9.69 15.81 3.63
N ASP A 149 -10.95 16.09 3.32
CA ASP A 149 -11.96 16.50 4.30
C ASP A 149 -12.24 15.37 5.31
N LEU A 150 -12.34 14.13 4.85
CA LEU A 150 -12.44 12.97 5.73
C LEU A 150 -11.20 12.87 6.64
N LEU A 151 -10.00 12.97 6.11
CA LEU A 151 -8.76 12.85 6.89
C LEU A 151 -8.63 13.98 7.93
N ARG A 152 -9.04 15.21 7.63
CA ARG A 152 -9.10 16.31 8.61
C ARG A 152 -10.07 15.99 9.77
N GLN A 153 -11.28 15.52 9.45
CA GLN A 153 -12.26 15.12 10.44
C GLN A 153 -11.79 13.91 11.26
N PHE A 154 -11.20 12.92 10.60
CA PHE A 154 -10.66 11.71 11.23
C PHE A 154 -9.58 12.05 12.25
N ARG A 155 -8.60 12.87 11.86
CA ARG A 155 -7.52 13.33 12.76
C ARG A 155 -8.03 14.21 13.89
N ALA A 156 -9.02 15.06 13.64
CA ALA A 156 -9.66 15.88 14.68
C ALA A 156 -10.34 15.03 15.76
N LYS A 157 -10.77 13.80 15.42
CA LYS A 157 -11.30 12.81 16.38
C LYS A 157 -10.21 11.93 17.03
N GLY A 158 -8.94 12.19 16.78
CA GLY A 158 -7.81 11.43 17.32
C GLY A 158 -7.36 10.23 16.49
N GLY A 159 -7.96 10.02 15.32
CA GLY A 159 -7.54 9.00 14.36
C GLY A 159 -6.16 9.26 13.79
N LYS A 160 -5.45 8.22 13.36
CA LYS A 160 -4.09 8.23 12.85
C LYS A 160 -4.05 7.84 11.39
N VAL A 161 -3.23 8.53 10.61
CA VAL A 161 -3.05 8.30 9.18
C VAL A 161 -1.65 7.79 8.90
N ALA A 162 -1.55 6.64 8.24
CA ALA A 162 -0.33 6.11 7.66
C ALA A 162 -0.38 6.22 6.13
N PHE A 163 0.72 6.65 5.53
CA PHE A 163 0.80 6.89 4.10
C PHE A 163 2.10 6.33 3.52
N ASP A 164 1.99 5.57 2.42
CA ASP A 164 3.13 5.18 1.59
C ASP A 164 3.17 6.10 0.36
N THR A 165 4.25 6.85 0.18
CA THR A 165 4.40 7.73 -0.99
C THR A 165 4.22 6.98 -2.29
N ASN A 166 4.79 5.80 -2.41
CA ASN A 166 4.61 4.85 -3.52
C ASN A 166 4.41 5.58 -4.87
N TYR A 167 5.35 6.50 -5.18
CA TYR A 167 5.24 7.39 -6.32
C TYR A 167 5.39 6.65 -7.63
N ARG A 168 4.43 6.82 -8.52
CA ARG A 168 4.46 6.24 -9.87
C ARG A 168 4.23 7.34 -10.90
N PRO A 169 5.29 7.85 -11.57
CA PRO A 169 5.18 8.99 -12.49
C PRO A 169 4.04 8.87 -13.50
N ARG A 170 3.83 7.66 -14.05
CA ARG A 170 2.79 7.39 -15.05
C ARG A 170 1.35 7.46 -14.52
N ALA A 171 1.17 7.50 -13.20
CA ALA A 171 -0.15 7.61 -12.57
C ALA A 171 -0.63 9.06 -12.44
N TRP A 172 0.24 10.03 -12.70
CA TRP A 172 -0.01 11.46 -12.53
C TRP A 172 0.06 12.20 -13.86
N SER A 173 -0.68 13.29 -13.98
CA SER A 173 -0.65 14.15 -15.18
C SER A 173 0.67 14.92 -15.32
N SER A 174 1.29 15.27 -14.21
CA SER A 174 2.64 15.83 -14.15
C SER A 174 3.25 15.63 -12.76
N VAL A 175 4.57 15.83 -12.63
CA VAL A 175 5.29 15.76 -11.34
C VAL A 175 4.85 16.89 -10.39
N GLU A 176 4.49 18.06 -10.92
CA GLU A 176 4.03 19.20 -10.13
C GLU A 176 2.67 18.88 -9.47
N VAL A 177 1.76 18.24 -10.21
CA VAL A 177 0.48 17.78 -9.67
C VAL A 177 0.72 16.71 -8.59
N ALA A 178 1.59 15.73 -8.86
CA ALA A 178 1.95 14.71 -7.88
C ALA A 178 2.51 15.33 -6.59
N ARG A 179 3.46 16.26 -6.70
CA ARG A 179 4.05 16.96 -5.55
C ARG A 179 2.99 17.68 -4.72
N ARG A 180 2.15 18.48 -5.35
CA ARG A 180 1.09 19.22 -4.66
C ARG A 180 0.18 18.28 -3.86
N GLU A 181 -0.39 17.28 -4.53
CA GLU A 181 -1.35 16.37 -3.91
C GLU A 181 -0.70 15.51 -2.80
N ILE A 182 0.54 15.08 -3.00
CA ILE A 182 1.29 14.33 -1.98
C ILE A 182 1.66 15.22 -0.80
N HIS A 183 2.04 16.49 -1.02
CA HIS A 183 2.30 17.45 0.07
C HIS A 183 1.05 17.69 0.91
N ASP A 184 -0.11 17.87 0.26
CA ASP A 184 -1.40 18.03 0.96
C ASP A 184 -1.75 16.76 1.78
N GLN A 185 -1.47 15.57 1.25
CA GLN A 185 -1.61 14.32 1.97
C GLN A 185 -0.64 14.21 3.15
N LEU A 186 0.63 14.56 2.97
CA LEU A 186 1.64 14.53 4.03
C LEU A 186 1.26 15.42 5.22
N ALA A 187 0.67 16.59 4.99
CA ALA A 187 0.16 17.46 6.04
C ALA A 187 -0.96 16.83 6.91
N LEU A 188 -1.61 15.79 6.38
CA LEU A 188 -2.67 15.03 7.04
C LEU A 188 -2.20 13.65 7.53
N THR A 189 -0.88 13.39 7.55
CA THR A 189 -0.29 12.08 7.84
C THR A 189 0.47 12.10 9.18
N ASP A 190 0.37 11.02 9.95
CA ASP A 190 1.10 10.82 11.21
C ASP A 190 2.35 9.94 11.01
N LEU A 191 2.25 8.95 10.11
CA LEU A 191 3.31 7.98 9.80
C LEU A 191 3.51 7.89 8.28
N VAL A 192 4.72 8.16 7.80
CA VAL A 192 5.10 7.98 6.40
C VAL A 192 5.98 6.74 6.26
N LEU A 193 5.64 5.89 5.28
CA LEU A 193 6.37 4.67 4.92
C LEU A 193 6.78 4.80 3.44
N SER A 194 7.86 5.52 3.12
CA SER A 194 8.31 5.77 1.75
C SER A 194 9.57 4.98 1.39
N SER A 195 10.03 5.12 0.16
CA SER A 195 11.32 4.63 -0.30
C SER A 195 12.20 5.77 -0.81
N LEU A 196 13.52 5.61 -0.74
CA LEU A 196 14.44 6.59 -1.29
C LEU A 196 14.22 6.77 -2.79
N GLU A 197 13.91 5.70 -3.52
CA GLU A 197 13.60 5.74 -4.95
C GLU A 197 12.40 6.63 -5.25
N ASP A 198 11.31 6.48 -4.49
CA ASP A 198 10.09 7.29 -4.66
C ASP A 198 10.39 8.77 -4.37
N GLU A 199 11.11 9.06 -3.28
CA GLU A 199 11.43 10.43 -2.89
C GLU A 199 12.44 11.10 -3.83
N THR A 200 13.42 10.34 -4.34
CA THR A 200 14.33 10.82 -5.38
C THR A 200 13.56 11.14 -6.66
N GLY A 201 12.67 10.24 -7.08
CA GLY A 201 11.85 10.45 -8.28
C GLY A 201 10.87 11.63 -8.17
N LEU A 202 10.31 11.85 -6.98
CA LEU A 202 9.33 12.92 -6.75
C LEU A 202 10.00 14.27 -6.43
N HIS A 203 11.01 14.27 -5.55
CA HIS A 203 11.57 15.49 -4.98
C HIS A 203 13.02 15.76 -5.40
N GLY A 204 13.71 14.79 -5.99
CA GLY A 204 15.11 14.92 -6.39
C GLY A 204 16.11 14.82 -5.23
N VAL A 205 15.69 14.33 -4.06
CA VAL A 205 16.58 14.14 -2.91
C VAL A 205 17.58 13.01 -3.17
N GLY A 206 18.80 13.14 -2.64
CA GLY A 206 19.88 12.18 -2.86
C GLY A 206 20.05 11.17 -1.74
N THR A 207 19.55 11.44 -0.54
CA THR A 207 19.71 10.59 0.64
C THR A 207 18.40 10.40 1.39
N ALA A 208 18.33 9.31 2.18
CA ALA A 208 17.18 9.05 3.01
C ALA A 208 17.03 10.08 4.15
N GLU A 209 18.14 10.63 4.62
CA GLU A 209 18.17 11.67 5.62
C GLU A 209 17.56 12.98 5.09
N GLU A 210 17.89 13.37 3.85
CA GLU A 210 17.30 14.54 3.17
C GLU A 210 15.79 14.31 2.94
N ALA A 211 15.38 13.10 2.54
CA ALA A 211 13.98 12.74 2.40
C ALA A 211 13.22 12.86 3.73
N CYS A 212 13.81 12.37 4.84
CA CYS A 212 13.21 12.51 6.16
C CYS A 212 13.00 13.97 6.54
N ASP A 213 14.02 14.83 6.35
CA ASP A 213 13.94 16.25 6.71
C ASP A 213 12.88 16.97 5.88
N LEU A 214 12.83 16.70 4.58
CA LEU A 214 11.82 17.24 3.68
C LEU A 214 10.41 16.87 4.16
N ILE A 215 10.16 15.57 4.42
CA ILE A 215 8.84 15.07 4.80
C ILE A 215 8.41 15.62 6.18
N HIS A 216 9.32 15.71 7.15
CA HIS A 216 9.01 16.33 8.44
C HIS A 216 8.55 17.78 8.29
N GLY A 217 9.04 18.50 7.28
CA GLY A 217 8.61 19.86 6.97
C GLY A 217 7.11 19.99 6.65
N PHE A 218 6.45 18.90 6.25
CA PHE A 218 5.00 18.85 6.02
C PHE A 218 4.18 18.42 7.24
N GLY A 219 4.82 17.95 8.34
CA GLY A 219 4.13 17.68 9.61
C GLY A 219 4.17 16.25 10.17
N PRO A 220 4.45 15.18 9.39
CA PRO A 220 4.54 13.83 9.93
C PRO A 220 5.58 13.73 11.05
N ARG A 221 5.21 13.03 12.14
CA ARG A 221 6.13 12.84 13.28
C ARG A 221 7.05 11.65 13.11
N THR A 222 6.59 10.64 12.40
CA THR A 222 7.36 9.41 12.13
C THR A 222 7.49 9.24 10.63
N VAL A 223 8.71 9.14 10.15
CA VAL A 223 9.06 8.96 8.74
C VAL A 223 9.99 7.76 8.62
N VAL A 224 9.69 6.87 7.71
CA VAL A 224 10.52 5.69 7.40
C VAL A 224 10.85 5.71 5.91
N ILE A 225 12.14 5.77 5.61
CA ILE A 225 12.64 5.75 4.22
C ILE A 225 13.36 4.43 3.97
N LYS A 226 12.71 3.57 3.19
CA LYS A 226 13.23 2.26 2.76
C LYS A 226 14.34 2.44 1.72
N GLN A 227 15.46 1.68 1.85
CA GLN A 227 16.62 1.75 0.96
C GLN A 227 17.02 0.35 0.42
N GLY A 228 16.04 -0.50 0.21
CA GLY A 228 16.26 -1.87 -0.27
C GLY A 228 17.19 -2.67 0.65
N VAL A 229 18.29 -3.18 0.09
CA VAL A 229 19.25 -4.02 0.82
C VAL A 229 20.01 -3.27 1.93
N GLN A 230 20.03 -1.95 1.90
CA GLN A 230 20.68 -1.12 2.92
C GLN A 230 19.82 -1.00 4.18
N GLY A 231 18.53 -1.39 4.12
CA GLY A 231 17.61 -1.28 5.23
C GLY A 231 16.70 -0.06 5.13
N CYS A 232 16.50 0.65 6.23
CA CYS A 232 15.74 1.89 6.23
C CYS A 232 16.28 2.89 7.25
N VAL A 233 15.99 4.17 7.02
CA VAL A 233 16.13 5.23 8.02
C VAL A 233 14.77 5.42 8.69
N VAL A 234 14.73 5.29 10.00
CA VAL A 234 13.58 5.64 10.85
C VAL A 234 13.85 6.99 11.48
N SER A 235 13.02 7.98 11.21
CA SER A 235 13.11 9.31 11.77
C SER A 235 11.90 9.62 12.64
N ILE A 236 12.16 10.04 13.90
CA ILE A 236 11.12 10.40 14.86
C ILE A 236 11.37 11.83 15.31
N ASN A 237 10.48 12.76 14.96
CA ASN A 237 10.65 14.19 15.26
C ASN A 237 12.04 14.72 14.84
N GLY A 238 12.58 14.24 13.71
CA GLY A 238 13.90 14.63 13.20
C GLY A 238 15.09 13.79 13.70
N GLY A 239 14.94 13.02 14.77
CA GLY A 239 15.98 12.09 15.24
C GLY A 239 16.02 10.84 14.35
N LYS A 240 17.14 10.57 13.67
CA LYS A 240 17.30 9.55 12.64
C LYS A 240 18.08 8.34 13.16
N THR A 241 17.62 7.14 12.85
CA THR A 241 18.27 5.87 13.17
C THR A 241 18.21 4.94 11.97
N ILE A 242 19.35 4.36 11.59
CA ILE A 242 19.42 3.36 10.52
C ILE A 242 19.05 1.99 11.11
N VAL A 243 18.12 1.29 10.49
CA VAL A 243 17.76 -0.09 10.80
C VAL A 243 18.16 -0.96 9.60
N PRO A 244 19.13 -1.87 9.76
CA PRO A 244 19.63 -2.69 8.65
C PRO A 244 18.56 -3.68 8.17
N ALA A 245 18.59 -4.00 6.88
CA ALA A 245 17.75 -5.04 6.30
C ALA A 245 18.14 -6.43 6.83
N VAL A 246 17.18 -7.34 6.83
CA VAL A 246 17.46 -8.77 7.02
C VAL A 246 18.17 -9.31 5.77
N LYS A 247 19.31 -9.96 5.96
CA LYS A 247 20.02 -10.59 4.85
C LYS A 247 19.23 -11.79 4.33
N VAL A 248 19.13 -11.88 3.02
CA VAL A 248 18.54 -13.02 2.30
C VAL A 248 19.57 -13.62 1.36
N ASP A 249 19.61 -14.95 1.27
CA ASP A 249 20.57 -15.64 0.40
C ASP A 249 20.25 -15.43 -1.08
N ARG A 250 18.97 -15.33 -1.43
CA ARG A 250 18.50 -15.16 -2.80
C ARG A 250 17.21 -14.36 -2.85
N ILE A 251 17.19 -13.34 -3.71
CA ILE A 251 15.96 -12.65 -4.11
C ILE A 251 15.35 -13.41 -5.28
N VAL A 252 14.12 -13.88 -5.10
CA VAL A 252 13.32 -14.57 -6.12
C VAL A 252 12.44 -13.55 -6.85
N ASP A 253 11.78 -12.67 -6.11
CA ASP A 253 10.84 -11.68 -6.64
C ASP A 253 10.70 -10.52 -5.66
N ALA A 254 11.02 -9.30 -6.07
CA ALA A 254 10.92 -8.12 -5.21
C ALA A 254 9.50 -7.51 -5.14
N THR A 255 8.52 -8.11 -5.81
CA THR A 255 7.13 -7.62 -5.79
C THR A 255 6.58 -7.66 -4.37
N ALA A 256 5.92 -6.56 -3.96
CA ALA A 256 5.34 -6.37 -2.63
C ALA A 256 6.35 -6.40 -1.45
N ALA A 257 7.65 -6.25 -1.70
CA ALA A 257 8.64 -6.09 -0.62
C ALA A 257 8.28 -4.87 0.26
N GLY A 258 7.98 -3.72 -0.36
CA GLY A 258 7.52 -2.51 0.33
C GLY A 258 6.21 -2.71 1.06
N ASP A 259 5.22 -3.33 0.41
CA ASP A 259 3.89 -3.56 0.99
C ASP A 259 3.94 -4.46 2.23
N SER A 260 4.73 -5.54 2.16
CA SER A 260 4.93 -6.45 3.28
C SER A 260 5.77 -5.83 4.41
N PHE A 261 6.75 -4.97 4.08
CA PHE A 261 7.43 -4.15 5.07
C PHE A 261 6.44 -3.24 5.78
N ASN A 262 5.60 -2.53 5.04
CA ASN A 262 4.59 -1.62 5.59
C ASN A 262 3.62 -2.37 6.50
N ALA A 263 3.19 -3.57 6.14
CA ALA A 263 2.34 -4.40 6.98
C ALA A 263 3.02 -4.79 8.31
N GLY A 264 4.27 -5.24 8.25
CA GLY A 264 5.05 -5.57 9.45
C GLY A 264 5.26 -4.36 10.36
N PHE A 265 5.60 -3.21 9.78
CA PHE A 265 5.77 -1.96 10.51
C PHE A 265 4.46 -1.53 11.19
N LEU A 266 3.36 -1.50 10.45
CA LEU A 266 2.04 -1.13 10.96
C LEU A 266 1.56 -2.11 12.04
N ALA A 267 1.73 -3.43 11.84
CA ALA A 267 1.34 -4.43 12.83
C ALA A 267 2.06 -4.23 14.17
N ALA A 268 3.37 -3.98 14.13
CA ALA A 268 4.14 -3.71 15.34
C ALA A 268 3.73 -2.39 15.99
N THR A 269 3.50 -1.34 15.20
CA THR A 269 3.03 -0.03 15.68
C THR A 269 1.67 -0.13 16.38
N LEU A 270 0.71 -0.83 15.75
CA LEU A 270 -0.61 -1.11 16.31
C LEU A 270 -0.55 -1.97 17.58
N GLY A 271 0.48 -2.83 17.69
CA GLY A 271 0.81 -3.60 18.88
C GLY A 271 1.57 -2.82 19.96
N GLY A 272 1.78 -1.50 19.79
CA GLY A 272 2.44 -0.62 20.76
C GLY A 272 3.97 -0.76 20.82
N LYS A 273 4.59 -1.34 19.78
CA LYS A 273 6.06 -1.43 19.69
C LYS A 273 6.64 -0.08 19.27
N ASP A 274 7.87 0.20 19.69
CA ASP A 274 8.60 1.38 19.21
C ASP A 274 8.93 1.28 17.72
N PRO A 275 9.15 2.41 17.01
CA PRO A 275 9.38 2.42 15.58
C PRO A 275 10.60 1.61 15.11
N LEU A 276 11.64 1.44 15.93
CA LEU A 276 12.81 0.62 15.55
C LEU A 276 12.47 -0.87 15.59
N GLN A 277 11.68 -1.32 16.58
CA GLN A 277 11.14 -2.67 16.62
C GLN A 277 10.16 -2.90 15.46
N ALA A 278 9.34 -1.90 15.13
CA ALA A 278 8.43 -1.96 14.00
C ALA A 278 9.19 -2.12 12.67
N ALA A 279 10.28 -1.38 12.46
CA ALA A 279 11.12 -1.51 11.27
C ALA A 279 11.77 -2.91 11.16
N LYS A 280 12.21 -3.50 12.28
CA LYS A 280 12.75 -4.87 12.29
C LYS A 280 11.71 -5.90 11.83
N LEU A 281 10.46 -5.79 12.30
CA LEU A 281 9.38 -6.68 11.86
C LEU A 281 9.05 -6.42 10.38
N GLY A 282 9.04 -5.17 9.93
CA GLY A 282 8.90 -4.82 8.52
C GLY A 282 9.95 -5.48 7.63
N HIS A 283 11.22 -5.42 8.02
CA HIS A 283 12.31 -6.07 7.30
C HIS A 283 12.19 -7.61 7.29
N ARG A 284 11.73 -8.23 8.38
CA ARG A 284 11.47 -9.67 8.40
C ARG A 284 10.37 -10.06 7.41
N CYS A 285 9.26 -9.32 7.40
CA CYS A 285 8.17 -9.57 6.45
C CYS A 285 8.66 -9.42 4.99
N ALA A 286 9.39 -8.35 4.68
CA ALA A 286 9.94 -8.13 3.35
C ALA A 286 10.91 -9.25 2.94
N ALA A 287 11.81 -9.67 3.85
CA ALA A 287 12.77 -10.75 3.58
C ALA A 287 12.08 -12.09 3.25
N ILE A 288 10.98 -12.41 3.94
CA ILE A 288 10.20 -13.61 3.63
C ILE A 288 9.56 -13.49 2.23
N VAL A 289 8.95 -12.35 1.94
CA VAL A 289 8.21 -12.15 0.69
C VAL A 289 9.12 -12.21 -0.52
N ILE A 290 10.26 -11.54 -0.49
CA ILE A 290 11.19 -11.53 -1.63
C ILE A 290 11.85 -12.89 -1.91
N GLY A 291 11.74 -13.86 -1.00
CA GLY A 291 12.15 -15.25 -1.19
C GLY A 291 11.17 -16.09 -2.02
N HIS A 292 10.04 -15.53 -2.45
CA HIS A 292 8.98 -16.24 -3.15
C HIS A 292 8.53 -15.48 -4.42
N HIS A 293 7.83 -16.17 -5.31
CA HIS A 293 7.21 -15.53 -6.48
C HIS A 293 5.86 -14.89 -6.15
N GLY A 294 5.63 -13.69 -6.70
CA GLY A 294 4.36 -12.96 -6.62
C GLY A 294 4.21 -12.11 -5.36
N ALA A 295 3.22 -11.22 -5.38
CA ALA A 295 3.00 -10.24 -4.32
C ALA A 295 2.48 -10.86 -3.00
N ILE A 296 1.63 -11.88 -3.12
CA ILE A 296 1.02 -12.58 -1.98
C ILE A 296 1.57 -14.01 -1.96
N VAL A 297 2.52 -14.26 -1.07
CA VAL A 297 3.19 -15.57 -0.94
C VAL A 297 2.27 -16.59 -0.24
N PRO A 298 2.51 -17.92 -0.34
CA PRO A 298 1.71 -18.91 0.37
C PRO A 298 1.65 -18.61 1.88
N ARG A 299 0.42 -18.59 2.44
CA ARG A 299 0.20 -18.22 3.85
C ARG A 299 1.00 -19.08 4.82
N ALA A 300 1.03 -20.41 4.59
CA ALA A 300 1.77 -21.33 5.46
C ALA A 300 3.27 -20.99 5.48
N ALA A 301 3.88 -20.76 4.30
CA ALA A 301 5.29 -20.41 4.18
C ALA A 301 5.61 -19.09 4.90
N PHE A 302 4.74 -18.07 4.75
CA PHE A 302 4.92 -16.79 5.44
C PHE A 302 4.89 -16.95 6.96
N LEU A 303 3.87 -17.67 7.49
CA LEU A 303 3.70 -17.83 8.93
C LEU A 303 4.78 -18.72 9.55
N GLU A 304 5.26 -19.74 8.85
CA GLU A 304 6.34 -20.60 9.30
C GLU A 304 7.66 -19.82 9.39
N ALA A 305 8.04 -19.13 8.31
CA ALA A 305 9.26 -18.31 8.29
C ALA A 305 9.24 -17.14 9.28
N LEU A 306 8.05 -16.65 9.66
CA LEU A 306 7.93 -15.59 10.66
C LEU A 306 8.16 -16.10 12.10
N ARG A 307 8.01 -17.41 12.38
CA ARG A 307 8.24 -17.99 13.69
C ARG A 307 9.72 -18.30 13.99
N THR A 308 10.50 -18.50 12.93
CA THR A 308 11.95 -18.68 12.98
C THR A 308 12.70 -17.34 13.03
#